data_58de624070d51a90cadc80df9b6bcfd0
#
_entry.id   58de624070d51a90cadc80df9b6bcfd0
#
_cell.length_a   1.000
_cell.length_b   1.000
_cell.length_c   1.000
_cell.angle_alpha   90.00
_cell.angle_beta   90.00
_cell.angle_gamma   90.00
#
_symmetry.space_group_name_H-M   'P 1'
#
loop_
_entity.id
_entity.type
_entity.pdbx_description
1 polymer ?
#
loop_
_entity_poly.entity_id
_entity_poly.type
_entity_poly.pdbx_seq_one_letter_code
_entity_poly.pdbx_strand_id
1 'polypeptide(L)'
;DLIRNERRHGTDGRISMKMNSLVDEGIITELVGAARDGVSIDLCVRSIVSMRIGDLDGARVRVRSVLGRFLEHSRIYRFAHGDEGKPAYFIGSADMMTRNLDLRVEVLVPVKHDKHRAWLDKVLGILWSDDIVRFELDPDDTWVRRGPETFTFEHDAQGRIMHWATELQLSQGAPSPYDVDEETDPSGLLRPIKDTLARIFGQGPDA
;
A
#
# COMPACT_ATOMS: atom_id res chain seq x y z
N ASP A 1 0.52 -15.04 14.45
CA ASP A 1 0.75 -14.50 15.81
C ASP A 1 0.42 -13.00 15.90
N LEU A 2 0.86 -12.12 14.95
CA LEU A 2 0.62 -10.67 15.02
C LEU A 2 -0.86 -10.30 14.94
N ILE A 3 -1.66 -10.94 14.08
CA ILE A 3 -3.11 -10.74 14.02
C ILE A 3 -3.75 -11.11 15.37
N ARG A 4 -3.36 -12.25 15.94
CA ARG A 4 -3.84 -12.68 17.27
C ARG A 4 -3.41 -11.74 18.39
N ASN A 5 -2.26 -11.09 18.23
CA ASN A 5 -1.83 -10.07 19.17
C ASN A 5 -2.75 -8.84 19.11
N GLU A 6 -3.06 -8.32 17.91
CA GLU A 6 -3.99 -7.20 17.76
C GLU A 6 -5.39 -7.52 18.32
N ARG A 7 -5.86 -8.75 18.16
CA ARG A 7 -7.15 -9.22 18.75
C ARG A 7 -7.23 -8.99 20.25
N ARG A 8 -6.13 -9.20 20.99
CA ARG A 8 -6.08 -8.97 22.44
C ARG A 8 -6.26 -7.49 22.83
N HIS A 9 -6.02 -6.57 21.89
CA HIS A 9 -6.23 -5.15 22.08
C HIS A 9 -7.63 -4.68 21.68
N GLY A 10 -8.47 -5.56 21.10
CA GLY A 10 -9.86 -5.26 20.78
C GLY A 10 -10.00 -3.99 19.95
N THR A 11 -10.77 -3.03 20.44
CA THR A 11 -11.05 -1.77 19.74
C THR A 11 -9.83 -0.86 19.56
N ASP A 12 -8.76 -1.06 20.30
CA ASP A 12 -7.49 -0.33 20.15
C ASP A 12 -6.58 -1.01 19.12
N GLY A 13 -6.85 -2.29 18.79
CA GLY A 13 -6.13 -3.04 17.77
C GLY A 13 -6.32 -2.44 16.39
N ARG A 14 -5.23 -2.39 15.61
CA ARG A 14 -5.28 -1.91 14.23
C ARG A 14 -4.32 -2.67 13.33
N ILE A 15 -4.84 -3.16 12.22
CA ILE A 15 -4.11 -3.86 11.17
C ILE A 15 -4.24 -3.07 9.87
N SER A 16 -3.13 -2.80 9.21
CA SER A 16 -3.14 -2.20 7.87
C SER A 16 -2.23 -3.00 6.96
N MET A 17 -2.77 -3.50 5.85
CA MET A 17 -2.04 -4.35 4.92
C MET A 17 -2.20 -3.86 3.50
N LYS A 18 -1.10 -3.81 2.77
CA LYS A 18 -1.06 -3.64 1.32
C LYS A 18 -0.44 -4.88 0.71
N MET A 19 -1.15 -5.52 -0.23
CA MET A 19 -0.72 -6.75 -0.89
C MET A 19 -1.35 -6.90 -2.27
N ASN A 20 -0.96 -7.94 -3.02
CA ASN A 20 -1.62 -8.18 -4.30
C ASN A 20 -2.83 -9.10 -4.18
N SER A 21 -2.80 -10.09 -3.29
CA SER A 21 -3.90 -11.06 -3.14
C SER A 21 -4.07 -11.50 -1.68
N LEU A 22 -5.33 -11.71 -1.28
CA LEU A 22 -5.74 -12.25 0.00
C LEU A 22 -6.67 -13.44 -0.22
N VAL A 23 -6.14 -14.66 -0.14
CA VAL A 23 -6.86 -15.92 -0.50
C VAL A 23 -6.64 -17.01 0.54
N ASP A 24 -5.61 -16.89 1.39
CA ASP A 24 -5.30 -17.90 2.39
C ASP A 24 -6.39 -17.98 3.46
N GLU A 25 -6.98 -19.17 3.60
CA GLU A 25 -8.09 -19.41 4.51
C GLU A 25 -7.71 -19.18 5.98
N GLY A 26 -6.50 -19.57 6.37
CA GLY A 26 -6.02 -19.39 7.74
C GLY A 26 -5.87 -17.92 8.11
N ILE A 27 -5.28 -17.13 7.22
CA ILE A 27 -5.13 -15.68 7.40
C ILE A 27 -6.51 -14.99 7.40
N ILE A 28 -7.40 -15.35 6.47
CA ILE A 28 -8.76 -14.79 6.42
C ILE A 28 -9.51 -15.09 7.71
N THR A 29 -9.45 -16.32 8.21
CA THR A 29 -10.08 -16.73 9.48
C THR A 29 -9.58 -15.88 10.65
N GLU A 30 -8.29 -15.64 10.75
CA GLU A 30 -7.72 -14.79 11.81
C GLU A 30 -8.14 -13.32 11.66
N LEU A 31 -8.19 -12.78 10.43
CA LEU A 31 -8.66 -11.41 10.18
C LEU A 31 -10.14 -11.24 10.52
N VAL A 32 -10.99 -12.21 10.14
CA VAL A 32 -12.41 -12.24 10.50
C VAL A 32 -12.58 -12.28 12.02
N GLY A 33 -11.81 -13.13 12.71
CA GLY A 33 -11.77 -13.16 14.16
C GLY A 33 -11.38 -11.82 14.77
N ALA A 34 -10.33 -11.18 14.23
CA ALA A 34 -9.88 -9.88 14.69
C ALA A 34 -10.94 -8.78 14.48
N ALA A 35 -11.62 -8.80 13.34
CA ALA A 35 -12.70 -7.88 13.03
C ALA A 35 -13.86 -7.99 14.04
N ARG A 36 -14.26 -9.23 14.35
CA ARG A 36 -15.31 -9.52 15.35
C ARG A 36 -14.92 -9.13 16.78
N ASP A 37 -13.63 -9.17 17.09
CA ASP A 37 -13.07 -8.71 18.38
C ASP A 37 -12.90 -7.18 18.43
N GLY A 38 -13.31 -6.44 17.39
CA GLY A 38 -13.33 -4.97 17.33
C GLY A 38 -12.09 -4.32 16.76
N VAL A 39 -11.12 -5.10 16.25
CA VAL A 39 -9.91 -4.56 15.60
C VAL A 39 -10.28 -3.79 14.33
N SER A 40 -9.66 -2.62 14.13
CA SER A 40 -9.76 -1.89 12.87
C SER A 40 -8.85 -2.51 11.82
N ILE A 41 -9.39 -2.89 10.67
CA ILE A 41 -8.68 -3.59 9.60
C ILE A 41 -8.79 -2.83 8.29
N ASP A 42 -7.67 -2.42 7.74
CA ASP A 42 -7.53 -1.70 6.47
C ASP A 42 -6.74 -2.57 5.47
N LEU A 43 -7.39 -3.08 4.41
CA LEU A 43 -6.82 -3.97 3.42
C LEU A 43 -6.79 -3.30 2.04
N CYS A 44 -5.60 -2.92 1.56
CA CYS A 44 -5.40 -2.46 0.19
C CYS A 44 -4.90 -3.65 -0.66
N VAL A 45 -5.79 -4.23 -1.46
CA VAL A 45 -5.52 -5.46 -2.23
C VAL A 45 -5.71 -5.19 -3.72
N ARG A 46 -4.66 -5.41 -4.52
CA ARG A 46 -4.69 -5.11 -5.95
C ARG A 46 -5.56 -6.07 -6.75
N SER A 47 -5.60 -7.35 -6.41
CA SER A 47 -6.17 -8.41 -7.24
C SER A 47 -7.25 -9.20 -6.49
N ILE A 48 -6.99 -10.42 -6.08
CA ILE A 48 -8.00 -11.34 -5.55
C ILE A 48 -8.19 -11.12 -4.05
N VAL A 49 -9.45 -10.98 -3.64
CA VAL A 49 -9.88 -10.99 -2.23
C VAL A 49 -10.93 -12.07 -2.07
N SER A 50 -10.64 -13.08 -1.23
CA SER A 50 -11.60 -14.14 -0.88
C SER A 50 -12.28 -13.90 0.48
N MET A 51 -11.92 -12.82 1.17
CA MET A 51 -12.56 -12.40 2.42
C MET A 51 -13.88 -11.69 2.11
N ARG A 52 -14.98 -12.18 2.67
CA ARG A 52 -16.30 -11.53 2.60
C ARG A 52 -16.44 -10.59 3.79
N ILE A 53 -16.82 -9.33 3.50
CA ILE A 53 -17.01 -8.31 4.56
C ILE A 53 -18.47 -8.14 4.97
N GLY A 54 -19.43 -8.58 4.15
CA GLY A 54 -20.86 -8.50 4.43
C GLY A 54 -21.30 -9.29 5.66
N ASP A 55 -20.55 -10.33 6.02
CA ASP A 55 -20.81 -11.14 7.22
C ASP A 55 -20.21 -10.54 8.51
N LEU A 56 -19.65 -9.33 8.43
CA LEU A 56 -18.94 -8.64 9.51
C LEU A 56 -19.68 -7.38 9.98
N ASP A 57 -20.98 -7.53 10.24
CA ASP A 57 -21.86 -6.44 10.61
C ASP A 57 -21.33 -5.65 11.82
N GLY A 58 -21.22 -4.33 11.71
CA GLY A 58 -20.66 -3.47 12.75
C GLY A 58 -19.13 -3.50 12.91
N ALA A 59 -18.43 -4.36 12.19
CA ALA A 59 -16.96 -4.41 12.24
C ALA A 59 -16.31 -3.26 11.46
N ARG A 60 -15.14 -2.83 11.93
CA ARG A 60 -14.36 -1.76 11.29
C ARG A 60 -13.39 -2.34 10.26
N VAL A 61 -13.92 -2.91 9.19
CA VAL A 61 -13.13 -3.48 8.08
C VAL A 61 -13.35 -2.66 6.83
N ARG A 62 -12.27 -2.27 6.19
CA ARG A 62 -12.29 -1.61 4.89
C ARG A 62 -11.37 -2.37 3.93
N VAL A 63 -11.88 -2.65 2.75
CA VAL A 63 -11.10 -3.30 1.68
C VAL A 63 -11.14 -2.41 0.46
N ARG A 64 -9.98 -2.05 -0.06
CA ARG A 64 -9.87 -1.25 -1.28
C ARG A 64 -8.82 -1.77 -2.22
N SER A 65 -8.95 -1.38 -3.49
CA SER A 65 -7.96 -1.55 -4.52
C SER A 65 -7.64 -0.20 -5.15
N VAL A 66 -6.36 0.06 -5.36
CA VAL A 66 -5.88 1.21 -6.12
C VAL A 66 -5.21 0.68 -7.39
N LEU A 67 -5.57 1.30 -8.51
CA LEU A 67 -5.01 0.99 -9.82
C LEU A 67 -4.40 2.27 -10.37
N GLY A 68 -3.25 2.16 -10.96
CA GLY A 68 -2.55 3.27 -11.58
C GLY A 68 -1.87 2.84 -12.87
N ARG A 69 -0.98 3.68 -13.37
CA ARG A 69 -0.26 3.45 -14.62
C ARG A 69 0.71 2.27 -14.54
N PHE A 70 1.29 2.06 -13.36
CA PHE A 70 2.31 1.04 -13.14
C PHE A 70 1.73 -0.18 -12.43
N LEU A 71 2.41 -1.31 -12.55
CA LEU A 71 2.07 -2.50 -11.79
C LEU A 71 2.32 -2.24 -10.30
N GLU A 72 1.26 -2.22 -9.52
CA GLU A 72 1.34 -2.06 -8.06
C GLU A 72 1.69 -3.41 -7.42
N HIS A 73 2.96 -3.57 -7.02
CA HIS A 73 3.48 -4.88 -6.58
C HIS A 73 4.10 -4.85 -5.17
N SER A 74 3.99 -3.75 -4.46
CA SER A 74 4.49 -3.62 -3.09
C SER A 74 3.64 -4.42 -2.10
N ARG A 75 4.26 -4.93 -1.04
CA ARG A 75 3.58 -5.53 0.11
C ARG A 75 4.09 -4.86 1.36
N ILE A 76 3.16 -4.34 2.15
CA ILE A 76 3.42 -3.65 3.41
C ILE A 76 2.42 -4.20 4.43
N TYR A 77 2.92 -4.60 5.58
CA TYR A 77 2.12 -5.12 6.68
C TYR A 77 2.42 -4.30 7.94
N ARG A 78 1.39 -3.73 8.52
CA ARG A 78 1.48 -2.92 9.74
C ARG A 78 0.52 -3.43 10.80
N PHE A 79 1.03 -3.59 12.02
CA PHE A 79 0.30 -3.99 13.21
C PHE A 79 0.56 -2.95 14.29
N ALA A 80 -0.49 -2.43 14.94
CA ALA A 80 -0.34 -1.32 15.88
C ALA A 80 0.42 -1.70 17.15
N HIS A 81 0.32 -2.96 17.59
CA HIS A 81 0.90 -3.47 18.85
C HIS A 81 1.85 -4.65 18.61
N GLY A 82 2.36 -4.80 17.40
CA GLY A 82 3.09 -5.99 16.99
C GLY A 82 4.50 -6.15 17.54
N ASP A 83 5.12 -5.10 18.12
CA ASP A 83 6.51 -5.09 18.60
C ASP A 83 6.58 -4.51 20.02
N GLU A 84 6.39 -5.37 21.03
CA GLU A 84 6.40 -4.98 22.45
C GLU A 84 5.46 -3.80 22.76
N GLY A 85 4.23 -3.82 22.17
CA GLY A 85 3.25 -2.75 22.32
C GLY A 85 3.47 -1.54 21.41
N LYS A 86 4.47 -1.59 20.51
CA LYS A 86 4.74 -0.58 19.48
C LYS A 86 4.31 -1.07 18.09
N PRO A 87 4.12 -0.15 17.15
CA PRO A 87 3.81 -0.55 15.78
C PRO A 87 4.93 -1.38 15.13
N ALA A 88 4.57 -2.55 14.62
CA ALA A 88 5.44 -3.40 13.81
C ALA A 88 5.14 -3.22 12.33
N TYR A 89 6.19 -3.14 11.53
CA TYR A 89 6.12 -2.97 10.08
C TYR A 89 6.96 -4.03 9.39
N PHE A 90 6.40 -4.58 8.31
CA PHE A 90 7.08 -5.54 7.45
C PHE A 90 6.87 -5.17 5.99
N ILE A 91 7.91 -5.42 5.20
CA ILE A 91 7.86 -5.42 3.74
C ILE A 91 8.33 -6.77 3.23
N GLY A 92 7.85 -7.20 2.08
CA GLY A 92 8.26 -8.50 1.58
C GLY A 92 7.71 -8.89 0.22
N SER A 93 7.97 -10.14 -0.15
CA SER A 93 7.57 -10.71 -1.42
C SER A 93 6.28 -11.54 -1.35
N ALA A 94 5.89 -12.01 -0.15
CA ALA A 94 4.71 -12.85 0.05
C ALA A 94 3.40 -12.07 -0.04
N ASP A 95 2.44 -12.60 -0.78
CA ASP A 95 1.02 -12.31 -0.62
C ASP A 95 0.41 -13.28 0.41
N MET A 96 -0.78 -12.98 0.90
CA MET A 96 -1.54 -13.87 1.77
C MET A 96 -2.28 -14.94 0.94
N MET A 97 -1.49 -15.80 0.32
CA MET A 97 -1.92 -16.92 -0.54
C MET A 97 -1.23 -18.19 -0.08
N THR A 98 -1.94 -19.30 -0.02
CA THR A 98 -1.42 -20.61 0.36
C THR A 98 -0.13 -20.97 -0.40
N ARG A 99 -0.09 -20.74 -1.72
CA ARG A 99 1.13 -21.03 -2.50
C ARG A 99 2.34 -20.17 -2.11
N ASN A 100 2.13 -18.92 -1.64
CA ASN A 100 3.22 -18.07 -1.16
C ASN A 100 3.69 -18.51 0.23
N LEU A 101 2.74 -18.86 1.12
CA LEU A 101 3.03 -19.18 2.51
C LEU A 101 3.61 -20.61 2.67
N ASP A 102 3.15 -21.57 1.86
CA ASP A 102 3.45 -22.99 2.05
C ASP A 102 4.36 -23.58 0.98
N LEU A 103 4.39 -23.02 -0.25
CA LEU A 103 5.04 -23.67 -1.40
C LEU A 103 6.18 -22.85 -2.02
N ARG A 104 6.41 -21.63 -1.56
CA ARG A 104 7.46 -20.75 -2.09
C ARG A 104 8.44 -20.33 -1.00
N VAL A 105 9.64 -20.02 -1.43
CA VAL A 105 10.60 -19.29 -0.58
C VAL A 105 10.30 -17.82 -0.73
N GLU A 106 9.77 -17.21 0.33
CA GLU A 106 9.39 -15.82 0.38
C GLU A 106 10.19 -15.11 1.49
N VAL A 107 10.31 -13.80 1.37
CA VAL A 107 11.01 -12.97 2.35
C VAL A 107 10.04 -11.98 2.96
N LEU A 108 10.03 -11.88 4.28
CA LEU A 108 9.34 -10.86 5.04
C LEU A 108 10.36 -10.19 5.97
N VAL A 109 10.62 -8.91 5.74
CA VAL A 109 11.66 -8.14 6.44
C VAL A 109 11.01 -7.18 7.43
N PRO A 110 11.33 -7.25 8.73
CA PRO A 110 10.88 -6.28 9.69
C PRO A 110 11.58 -4.92 9.48
N VAL A 111 10.80 -3.84 9.43
CA VAL A 111 11.31 -2.48 9.31
C VAL A 111 11.42 -1.87 10.70
N LYS A 112 12.66 -1.74 11.20
CA LYS A 112 12.92 -1.31 12.59
C LYS A 112 13.22 0.19 12.73
N HIS A 113 13.78 0.81 11.68
CA HIS A 113 14.22 2.20 11.74
C HIS A 113 13.01 3.16 11.63
N ASP A 114 12.86 4.08 12.57
CA ASP A 114 11.70 4.96 12.67
C ASP A 114 11.46 5.83 11.44
N LYS A 115 12.53 6.33 10.80
CA LYS A 115 12.42 7.07 9.54
C LYS A 115 11.75 6.22 8.43
N HIS A 116 12.11 4.95 8.32
CA HIS A 116 11.53 4.05 7.33
C HIS A 116 10.09 3.65 7.68
N ARG A 117 9.78 3.48 8.98
CA ARG A 117 8.40 3.28 9.45
C ARG A 117 7.52 4.48 9.08
N ALA A 118 8.01 5.71 9.31
CA ALA A 118 7.30 6.93 8.92
C ALA A 118 7.07 7.02 7.39
N TRP A 119 8.00 6.53 6.58
CA TRP A 119 7.80 6.46 5.12
C TRP A 119 6.70 5.47 4.74
N LEU A 120 6.66 4.31 5.40
CA LEU A 120 5.59 3.33 5.17
C LEU A 120 4.23 3.86 5.62
N ASP A 121 4.16 4.60 6.74
CA ASP A 121 2.94 5.29 7.18
C ASP A 121 2.48 6.33 6.15
N LYS A 122 3.42 7.08 5.55
CA LYS A 122 3.10 8.03 4.49
C LYS A 122 2.51 7.34 3.26
N VAL A 123 3.13 6.24 2.82
CA VAL A 123 2.62 5.43 1.69
C VAL A 123 1.23 4.87 2.01
N LEU A 124 1.06 4.24 3.16
CA LEU A 124 -0.24 3.74 3.60
C LEU A 124 -1.27 4.87 3.71
N GLY A 125 -0.89 6.03 4.24
CA GLY A 125 -1.75 7.21 4.32
C GLY A 125 -2.24 7.70 2.95
N ILE A 126 -1.37 7.70 1.93
CA ILE A 126 -1.76 8.03 0.56
C ILE A 126 -2.75 6.99 0.01
N LEU A 127 -2.46 5.70 0.19
CA LEU A 127 -3.34 4.62 -0.25
C LEU A 127 -4.72 4.67 0.43
N TRP A 128 -4.81 5.25 1.64
CA TRP A 128 -6.05 5.38 2.42
C TRP A 128 -6.70 6.77 2.33
N SER A 129 -6.15 7.65 1.52
CA SER A 129 -6.75 8.96 1.25
C SER A 129 -8.08 8.81 0.50
N ASP A 130 -9.06 9.66 0.81
CA ASP A 130 -10.39 9.60 0.19
C ASP A 130 -10.48 10.42 -1.10
N ASP A 131 -9.48 11.24 -1.38
CA ASP A 131 -9.37 12.07 -2.58
C ASP A 131 -8.58 11.40 -3.72
N ILE A 132 -8.25 10.11 -3.61
CA ILE A 132 -7.71 9.29 -4.70
C ILE A 132 -8.80 8.46 -5.37
N VAL A 133 -8.59 8.17 -6.65
CA VAL A 133 -9.42 7.20 -7.39
C VAL A 133 -9.10 5.79 -6.89
N ARG A 134 -10.13 5.09 -6.45
CA ARG A 134 -10.01 3.77 -5.86
C ARG A 134 -11.27 2.93 -6.14
N PHE A 135 -11.15 1.65 -5.90
CA PHE A 135 -12.29 0.73 -5.80
C PHE A 135 -12.40 0.26 -4.35
N GLU A 136 -13.60 0.23 -3.82
CA GLU A 136 -13.89 -0.29 -2.48
C GLU A 136 -14.82 -1.49 -2.59
N LEU A 137 -14.56 -2.50 -1.76
CA LEU A 137 -15.44 -3.65 -1.63
C LEU A 137 -16.57 -3.28 -0.68
N ASP A 138 -17.80 -3.29 -1.20
CA ASP A 138 -18.99 -3.05 -0.41
C ASP A 138 -19.51 -4.36 0.26
N PRO A 139 -20.35 -4.29 1.29
CA PRO A 139 -20.84 -5.46 2.02
C PRO A 139 -21.61 -6.49 1.18
N ASP A 140 -22.10 -6.12 0.02
CA ASP A 140 -22.75 -7.02 -0.94
C ASP A 140 -21.77 -7.75 -1.89
N ASP A 141 -20.48 -7.73 -1.56
CA ASP A 141 -19.38 -8.28 -2.34
C ASP A 141 -19.17 -7.60 -3.72
N THR A 142 -19.70 -6.38 -3.92
CA THR A 142 -19.46 -5.61 -5.13
C THR A 142 -18.29 -4.65 -4.96
N TRP A 143 -17.52 -4.46 -6.05
CA TRP A 143 -16.47 -3.46 -6.12
C TRP A 143 -17.01 -2.17 -6.71
N VAL A 144 -17.01 -1.11 -5.94
CA VAL A 144 -17.53 0.20 -6.34
C VAL A 144 -16.39 1.20 -6.47
N ARG A 145 -16.35 1.89 -7.63
CA ARG A 145 -15.41 2.99 -7.84
C ARG A 145 -15.79 4.16 -6.92
N ARG A 146 -14.81 4.67 -6.18
CA ARG A 146 -14.92 5.82 -5.28
C ARG A 146 -13.86 6.87 -5.62
N GLY A 147 -14.02 8.07 -5.08
CA GLY A 147 -13.12 9.20 -5.27
C GLY A 147 -13.53 10.10 -6.44
N PRO A 148 -12.67 11.03 -6.85
CA PRO A 148 -12.96 12.01 -7.89
C PRO A 148 -13.35 11.35 -9.23
N GLU A 149 -14.26 12.00 -9.97
CA GLU A 149 -14.69 11.50 -11.28
C GLU A 149 -13.56 11.52 -12.30
N THR A 150 -12.75 12.60 -12.27
CA THR A 150 -11.63 12.76 -13.18
C THR A 150 -10.37 12.13 -12.58
N PHE A 151 -9.75 11.26 -13.36
CA PHE A 151 -8.44 10.71 -13.02
C PHE A 151 -7.36 11.70 -13.41
N THR A 152 -6.78 12.39 -12.43
CA THR A 152 -5.63 13.27 -12.58
C THR A 152 -4.47 12.72 -11.76
N PHE A 153 -3.28 13.26 -11.98
CA PHE A 153 -2.10 12.90 -11.19
C PHE A 153 -2.30 13.10 -9.68
N GLU A 154 -2.99 14.16 -9.28
CA GLU A 154 -3.26 14.46 -7.87
C GLU A 154 -4.22 13.44 -7.22
N HIS A 155 -5.02 12.78 -8.06
CA HIS A 155 -5.98 11.75 -7.63
C HIS A 155 -5.47 10.32 -7.88
N ASP A 156 -4.24 10.17 -8.37
CA ASP A 156 -3.55 8.89 -8.52
C ASP A 156 -2.65 8.61 -7.32
N ALA A 157 -2.89 7.49 -6.65
CA ALA A 157 -2.07 7.10 -5.51
C ALA A 157 -0.59 6.91 -5.88
N GLN A 158 -0.31 6.33 -7.04
CA GLN A 158 1.06 6.13 -7.53
C GLN A 158 1.73 7.47 -7.83
N GLY A 159 1.01 8.38 -8.50
CA GLY A 159 1.48 9.72 -8.78
C GLY A 159 1.86 10.47 -7.51
N ARG A 160 1.01 10.44 -6.50
CA ARG A 160 1.27 11.07 -5.19
C ARG A 160 2.47 10.46 -4.45
N ILE A 161 2.61 9.14 -4.50
CA ILE A 161 3.78 8.46 -3.89
C ILE A 161 5.06 8.86 -4.63
N MET A 162 5.04 8.90 -5.95
CA MET A 162 6.20 9.31 -6.77
C MET A 162 6.58 10.76 -6.47
N HIS A 163 5.62 11.68 -6.46
CA HIS A 163 5.85 13.09 -6.16
C HIS A 163 6.49 13.26 -4.78
N TRP A 164 5.90 12.65 -3.75
CA TRP A 164 6.45 12.68 -2.41
C TRP A 164 7.87 12.08 -2.33
N ALA A 165 8.11 10.96 -3.01
CA ALA A 165 9.44 10.33 -3.02
C ALA A 165 10.51 11.24 -3.68
N THR A 166 10.13 11.93 -4.75
CA THR A 166 10.99 12.91 -5.44
C THR A 166 11.30 14.09 -4.53
N GLU A 167 10.29 14.70 -3.89
CA GLU A 167 10.50 15.81 -2.96
C GLU A 167 11.41 15.39 -1.79
N LEU A 168 11.21 14.18 -1.27
CA LEU A 168 12.05 13.65 -0.20
C LEU A 168 13.51 13.50 -0.65
N GLN A 169 13.74 13.01 -1.87
CA GLN A 169 15.07 12.85 -2.45
C GLN A 169 15.75 14.21 -2.63
N LEU A 170 15.07 15.17 -3.21
CA LEU A 170 15.58 16.53 -3.40
C LEU A 170 15.90 17.22 -2.06
N SER A 171 15.05 17.05 -1.06
CA SER A 171 15.28 17.61 0.29
C SER A 171 16.53 17.05 0.98
N GLN A 172 17.02 15.89 0.54
CA GLN A 172 18.26 15.27 1.04
C GLN A 172 19.49 15.62 0.19
N GLY A 173 19.37 16.55 -0.77
CA GLY A 173 20.43 16.97 -1.66
C GLY A 173 20.85 15.94 -2.71
N ALA A 174 20.06 14.90 -2.92
CA ALA A 174 20.28 13.98 -4.02
C ALA A 174 19.78 14.59 -5.34
N PRO A 175 20.42 14.28 -6.49
CA PRO A 175 19.95 14.75 -7.80
C PRO A 175 18.52 14.25 -8.05
N SER A 176 17.76 15.02 -8.80
CA SER A 176 16.43 14.61 -9.23
C SER A 176 16.52 13.29 -10.01
N PRO A 177 15.63 12.30 -9.76
CA PRO A 177 15.57 11.09 -10.57
C PRO A 177 15.20 11.39 -12.04
N TYR A 178 14.82 12.62 -12.34
CA TYR A 178 14.50 13.12 -13.68
C TYR A 178 15.69 13.86 -14.34
N ASP A 179 16.75 14.17 -13.58
CA ASP A 179 17.98 14.76 -14.09
C ASP A 179 18.85 13.63 -14.66
N VAL A 180 18.53 13.26 -15.88
CA VAL A 180 19.28 12.26 -16.66
C VAL A 180 20.20 13.03 -17.59
N ASP A 181 21.50 12.95 -17.36
CA ASP A 181 22.55 13.48 -18.23
C ASP A 181 23.24 12.35 -19.02
N GLU A 182 24.18 12.74 -19.91
CA GLU A 182 24.89 11.76 -20.73
C GLU A 182 25.86 10.89 -19.92
N GLU A 183 26.29 11.35 -18.77
CA GLU A 183 27.16 10.60 -17.86
C GLU A 183 26.40 9.51 -17.12
N THR A 184 25.14 9.80 -16.71
CA THR A 184 24.28 8.86 -15.98
C THR A 184 23.48 7.93 -16.89
N ASP A 185 23.25 8.29 -18.15
CA ASP A 185 22.59 7.48 -19.17
C ASP A 185 23.34 7.49 -20.52
N PRO A 186 24.52 6.87 -20.58
CA PRO A 186 25.29 6.78 -21.83
C PRO A 186 24.54 6.04 -22.95
N SER A 187 23.56 5.21 -22.60
CA SER A 187 22.73 4.47 -23.57
C SER A 187 21.57 5.29 -24.15
N GLY A 188 21.22 6.41 -23.52
CA GLY A 188 20.06 7.23 -23.86
C GLY A 188 18.71 6.56 -23.60
N LEU A 189 18.68 5.41 -22.92
CA LEU A 189 17.47 4.63 -22.65
C LEU A 189 16.50 5.33 -21.68
N LEU A 190 17.01 6.20 -20.81
CA LEU A 190 16.20 6.89 -19.80
C LEU A 190 15.60 8.20 -20.33
N ARG A 191 16.12 8.77 -21.44
CA ARG A 191 15.57 10.00 -22.05
C ARG A 191 14.09 9.92 -22.40
N PRO A 192 13.57 8.84 -23.02
CA PRO A 192 12.14 8.71 -23.29
C PRO A 192 11.29 8.68 -22.02
N ILE A 193 11.85 8.19 -20.92
CA ILE A 193 11.19 8.17 -19.61
C ILE A 193 11.14 9.59 -19.07
N LYS A 194 12.23 10.35 -19.12
CA LYS A 194 12.28 11.76 -18.75
C LYS A 194 11.27 12.61 -19.52
N ASP A 195 11.21 12.47 -20.84
CA ASP A 195 10.26 13.19 -21.68
C ASP A 195 8.81 12.84 -21.36
N THR A 196 8.56 11.56 -21.06
CA THR A 196 7.25 11.09 -20.66
C THR A 196 6.85 11.67 -19.31
N LEU A 197 7.77 11.68 -18.35
CA LEU A 197 7.55 12.23 -17.01
C LEU A 197 7.36 13.75 -17.06
N ALA A 198 8.14 14.47 -17.84
CA ALA A 198 7.97 15.91 -18.05
C ALA A 198 6.60 16.27 -18.64
N ARG A 199 6.06 15.43 -19.54
CA ARG A 199 4.69 15.60 -20.07
C ARG A 199 3.61 15.32 -19.03
N ILE A 200 3.86 14.40 -18.10
CA ILE A 200 2.90 14.02 -17.04
C ILE A 200 2.89 15.06 -15.93
N PHE A 201 4.04 15.55 -15.53
CA PHE A 201 4.21 16.40 -14.34
C PHE A 201 4.26 17.89 -14.64
N GLY A 202 4.18 18.30 -15.92
CA GLY A 202 4.27 19.69 -16.31
C GLY A 202 5.63 20.29 -15.99
N GLN A 203 6.34 20.68 -17.00
CA GLN A 203 7.51 21.54 -17.05
C GLN A 203 8.57 21.41 -15.92
N GLY A 204 9.75 21.04 -16.35
CA GLY A 204 10.98 21.43 -15.68
C GLY A 204 11.13 22.98 -15.66
N PRO A 205 12.09 23.50 -14.88
CA PRO A 205 12.20 24.90 -14.47
C PRO A 205 12.53 25.92 -15.56
N ASP A 206 12.38 25.62 -16.84
CA ASP A 206 12.65 26.53 -17.98
C ASP A 206 11.43 26.62 -18.91
N ALA A 207 10.40 27.35 -18.45
CA ALA A 207 9.36 27.94 -19.29
C ALA A 207 8.93 29.29 -18.73
#